data_a28b1c1c8eadfb4364131eedb97b6937
#
_entry.id   a28b1c1c8eadfb4364131eedb97b6937
#
_cell.length_a   1.000
_cell.length_b   1.000
_cell.length_c   1.000
_cell.angle_alpha   90.00
_cell.angle_beta   90.00
_cell.angle_gamma   90.00
#
_symmetry.space_group_name_H-M   'P 1'
#
loop_
_entity.id
_entity.type
_entity.pdbx_description
1 polymer ?
#
loop_
_entity_poly.entity_id
_entity_poly.type
_entity_poly.pdbx_seq_one_letter_code
_entity_poly.pdbx_strand_id
1 'polypeptide(L)'
;MIRQDLQKNKATFLCWCLLFFFALLHSSATMAATEYDELDHLIEHSKAITAKKVARINDIRQRLSTPHLTDRQRYEICMQLYNEYEAFRFDSALVYANRTILYAKRMKNEKYLAEAQLKKVHVHTLAAFFVKSRDLLDSINHILIFKQKRLPLRQK
;
A
#
# COMPACT_ATOMS: atom_id res chain seq x y z
N MET A 1 -27.87 -4.64 73.82
CA MET A 1 -27.88 -3.44 72.97
C MET A 1 -26.69 -3.37 72.01
N ILE A 2 -25.49 -3.71 72.43
CA ILE A 2 -24.27 -3.62 71.61
C ILE A 2 -24.19 -4.59 70.40
N ARG A 3 -24.85 -5.73 70.43
CA ARG A 3 -24.85 -6.73 69.32
C ARG A 3 -25.67 -6.37 68.10
N GLN A 4 -26.69 -5.55 68.27
CA GLN A 4 -27.54 -5.13 67.14
C GLN A 4 -26.91 -4.01 66.32
N ASP A 5 -26.11 -3.13 66.92
CA ASP A 5 -25.40 -2.10 66.20
C ASP A 5 -24.23 -2.62 65.35
N LEU A 6 -23.58 -3.68 65.82
CA LEU A 6 -22.51 -4.34 65.05
C LEU A 6 -23.05 -5.04 63.79
N GLN A 7 -24.25 -5.61 63.85
CA GLN A 7 -24.87 -6.26 62.68
C GLN A 7 -25.36 -5.22 61.66
N LYS A 8 -25.87 -4.09 62.09
CA LYS A 8 -26.29 -2.99 61.23
C LYS A 8 -25.11 -2.38 60.46
N ASN A 9 -23.95 -2.18 61.15
CA ASN A 9 -22.77 -1.67 60.52
C ASN A 9 -22.16 -2.63 59.48
N LYS A 10 -22.24 -3.95 59.68
CA LYS A 10 -21.78 -4.96 58.71
C LYS A 10 -22.66 -4.96 57.46
N ALA A 11 -23.97 -4.84 57.63
CA ALA A 11 -24.91 -4.81 56.49
C ALA A 11 -24.74 -3.54 55.65
N THR A 12 -24.54 -2.39 56.29
CA THR A 12 -24.30 -1.13 55.55
C THR A 12 -22.93 -1.15 54.85
N PHE A 13 -21.91 -1.72 55.46
CA PHE A 13 -20.61 -1.88 54.83
C PHE A 13 -20.64 -2.82 53.61
N LEU A 14 -21.36 -3.94 53.72
CA LEU A 14 -21.58 -4.86 52.60
C LEU A 14 -22.37 -4.18 51.45
N CYS A 15 -23.38 -3.40 51.77
CA CYS A 15 -24.14 -2.66 50.77
C CYS A 15 -23.29 -1.62 50.03
N TRP A 16 -22.39 -0.92 50.75
CA TRP A 16 -21.43 0.03 50.19
C TRP A 16 -20.42 -0.64 49.28
N CYS A 17 -19.88 -1.81 49.67
CA CYS A 17 -18.97 -2.61 48.86
C CYS A 17 -19.64 -3.13 47.57
N LEU A 18 -20.91 -3.56 47.66
CA LEU A 18 -21.69 -3.99 46.49
C LEU A 18 -21.96 -2.85 45.52
N LEU A 19 -22.33 -1.67 46.02
CA LEU A 19 -22.52 -0.47 45.18
C LEU A 19 -21.20 -0.03 44.49
N PHE A 20 -20.09 -0.08 45.21
CA PHE A 20 -18.77 0.24 44.64
C PHE A 20 -18.34 -0.77 43.57
N PHE A 21 -18.57 -2.06 43.82
CA PHE A 21 -18.31 -3.11 42.83
C PHE A 21 -19.20 -2.99 41.60
N PHE A 22 -20.47 -2.61 41.77
CA PHE A 22 -21.40 -2.36 40.68
C PHE A 22 -20.99 -1.12 39.84
N ALA A 23 -20.51 -0.07 40.49
CA ALA A 23 -19.98 1.11 39.83
C ALA A 23 -18.72 0.80 39.00
N LEU A 24 -17.83 -0.07 39.46
CA LEU A 24 -16.64 -0.52 38.73
C LEU A 24 -17.01 -1.34 37.47
N LEU A 25 -18.06 -2.17 37.54
CA LEU A 25 -18.51 -2.94 36.40
C LEU A 25 -19.11 -2.08 35.28
N HIS A 26 -19.70 -0.93 35.61
CA HIS A 26 -20.27 0.00 34.61
C HIS A 26 -19.22 0.85 33.90
N SER A 27 -18.05 1.09 34.52
CA SER A 27 -16.96 1.85 33.89
C SER A 27 -16.30 1.15 32.73
N SER A 28 -16.35 -0.17 32.67
CA SER A 28 -15.68 -0.95 31.60
C SER A 28 -16.46 -1.02 30.31
N ALA A 29 -17.77 -0.84 30.33
CA ALA A 29 -18.63 -0.99 29.16
C ALA A 29 -18.60 0.23 28.21
N THR A 30 -18.34 1.44 28.74
CA THR A 30 -18.30 2.67 27.94
C THR A 30 -17.03 2.84 27.13
N MET A 31 -15.89 2.30 27.57
CA MET A 31 -14.64 2.36 26.81
C MET A 31 -14.65 1.44 25.59
N ALA A 32 -15.25 0.28 25.70
CA ALA A 32 -15.32 -0.67 24.58
C ALA A 32 -16.19 -0.14 23.41
N ALA A 33 -17.30 0.52 23.71
CA ALA A 33 -18.20 1.06 22.67
C ALA A 33 -17.56 2.15 21.82
N THR A 34 -16.77 3.07 22.43
CA THR A 34 -16.05 4.13 21.70
C THR A 34 -14.94 3.59 20.81
N GLU A 35 -14.28 2.51 21.21
CA GLU A 35 -13.22 1.88 20.43
C GLU A 35 -13.76 1.18 19.17
N TYR A 36 -14.94 0.58 19.27
CA TYR A 36 -15.63 -0.03 18.12
C TYR A 36 -16.16 1.03 17.13
N ASP A 37 -16.69 2.15 17.60
CA ASP A 37 -17.13 3.26 16.74
C ASP A 37 -15.98 3.88 15.97
N GLU A 38 -14.80 4.04 16.59
CA GLU A 38 -13.60 4.55 15.93
C GLU A 38 -13.10 3.55 14.87
N LEU A 39 -13.13 2.26 15.17
CA LEU A 39 -12.75 1.20 14.23
C LEU A 39 -13.69 1.16 13.03
N ASP A 40 -15.00 1.24 13.23
CA ASP A 40 -15.99 1.27 12.16
C ASP A 40 -15.82 2.51 11.26
N HIS A 41 -15.55 3.67 11.85
CA HIS A 41 -15.23 4.89 11.11
C HIS A 41 -13.97 4.73 10.27
N LEU A 42 -12.91 4.11 10.81
CA LEU A 42 -11.67 3.83 10.07
C LEU A 42 -11.91 2.84 8.92
N ILE A 43 -12.73 1.82 9.12
CA ILE A 43 -13.10 0.85 8.08
C ILE A 43 -13.89 1.53 6.95
N GLU A 44 -14.87 2.36 7.26
CA GLU A 44 -15.65 3.10 6.26
C GLU A 44 -14.78 4.09 5.48
N HIS A 45 -13.92 4.83 6.17
CA HIS A 45 -12.97 5.73 5.53
C HIS A 45 -11.99 4.98 4.61
N SER A 46 -11.51 3.82 5.03
CA SER A 46 -10.67 2.93 4.21
C SER A 46 -11.40 2.43 2.96
N LYS A 47 -12.68 2.05 3.07
CA LYS A 47 -13.52 1.65 1.94
C LYS A 47 -13.69 2.80 0.93
N ALA A 48 -13.95 4.02 1.41
CA ALA A 48 -14.08 5.20 0.55
C ALA A 48 -12.79 5.53 -0.20
N ILE A 49 -11.63 5.45 0.47
CA ILE A 49 -10.31 5.63 -0.17
C ILE A 49 -10.07 4.55 -1.23
N THR A 50 -10.37 3.30 -0.90
CA THR A 50 -10.21 2.17 -1.82
C THR A 50 -11.12 2.33 -3.04
N ALA A 51 -12.38 2.73 -2.86
CA ALA A 51 -13.32 2.98 -3.95
C ALA A 51 -12.82 4.10 -4.90
N LYS A 52 -12.32 5.21 -4.34
CA LYS A 52 -11.72 6.29 -5.13
C LYS A 52 -10.51 5.81 -5.92
N LYS A 53 -9.65 4.98 -5.33
CA LYS A 53 -8.48 4.40 -5.98
C LYS A 53 -8.89 3.48 -7.13
N VAL A 54 -9.85 2.60 -6.91
CA VAL A 54 -10.39 1.70 -7.94
C VAL A 54 -11.02 2.48 -9.09
N ALA A 55 -11.79 3.53 -8.81
CA ALA A 55 -12.38 4.39 -9.84
C ALA A 55 -11.29 5.05 -10.69
N ARG A 56 -10.23 5.61 -10.09
CA ARG A 56 -9.09 6.19 -10.79
C ARG A 56 -8.37 5.17 -11.69
N ILE A 57 -8.11 3.98 -11.16
CA ILE A 57 -7.49 2.89 -11.93
C ILE A 57 -8.34 2.54 -13.16
N ASN A 58 -9.66 2.45 -12.99
CA ASN A 58 -10.57 2.14 -14.10
C ASN A 58 -10.57 3.23 -15.17
N ASP A 59 -10.57 4.50 -14.78
CA ASP A 59 -10.43 5.63 -15.70
C ASP A 59 -9.13 5.52 -16.53
N ILE A 60 -8.00 5.30 -15.88
CA ILE A 60 -6.71 5.17 -16.57
C ILE A 60 -6.72 3.94 -17.50
N ARG A 61 -7.30 2.81 -17.06
CA ARG A 61 -7.44 1.61 -17.91
C ARG A 61 -8.29 1.88 -19.13
N GLN A 62 -9.39 2.62 -19.00
CA GLN A 62 -10.25 2.98 -20.12
C GLN A 62 -9.47 3.80 -21.16
N ARG A 63 -8.63 4.74 -20.73
CA ARG A 63 -7.75 5.50 -21.65
C ARG A 63 -6.78 4.59 -22.40
N LEU A 64 -6.30 3.49 -21.80
CA LEU A 64 -5.43 2.53 -22.49
C LEU A 64 -6.15 1.78 -23.62
N SER A 65 -7.48 1.70 -23.56
CA SER A 65 -8.32 1.05 -24.59
C SER A 65 -8.64 1.97 -25.77
N THR A 66 -8.23 3.25 -25.72
CA THR A 66 -8.44 4.20 -26.81
C THR A 66 -7.71 3.72 -28.09
N PRO A 67 -8.37 3.73 -29.25
CA PRO A 67 -7.72 3.36 -30.51
C PRO A 67 -6.64 4.37 -30.90
N HIS A 68 -5.67 3.92 -31.71
CA HIS A 68 -4.60 4.77 -32.31
C HIS A 68 -3.63 5.43 -31.32
N LEU A 69 -3.50 4.90 -30.08
CA LEU A 69 -2.47 5.37 -29.15
C LEU A 69 -1.07 5.04 -29.70
N THR A 70 -0.18 6.03 -29.63
CA THR A 70 1.25 5.85 -29.90
C THR A 70 1.91 4.98 -28.81
N ASP A 71 3.06 4.37 -29.09
CA ASP A 71 3.80 3.60 -28.07
C ASP A 71 4.21 4.49 -26.89
N ARG A 72 4.48 5.76 -27.10
CA ARG A 72 4.75 6.74 -26.04
C ARG A 72 3.55 6.96 -25.13
N GLN A 73 2.37 7.18 -25.69
CA GLN A 73 1.14 7.35 -24.91
C GLN A 73 0.80 6.08 -24.13
N ARG A 74 0.97 4.89 -24.75
CA ARG A 74 0.79 3.61 -24.06
C ARG A 74 1.78 3.43 -22.91
N TYR A 75 3.04 3.82 -23.11
CA TYR A 75 4.05 3.82 -22.06
C TYR A 75 3.63 4.69 -20.87
N GLU A 76 3.23 5.95 -21.13
CA GLU A 76 2.84 6.90 -20.11
C GLU A 76 1.62 6.43 -19.31
N ILE A 77 0.60 5.88 -20.00
CA ILE A 77 -0.60 5.32 -19.35
C ILE A 77 -0.24 4.08 -18.51
N CYS A 78 0.59 3.18 -19.04
CA CYS A 78 1.04 2.01 -18.28
C CYS A 78 1.89 2.40 -17.07
N MET A 79 2.69 3.47 -17.15
CA MET A 79 3.44 3.99 -16.02
C MET A 79 2.50 4.56 -14.94
N GLN A 80 1.42 5.26 -15.33
CA GLN A 80 0.39 5.71 -14.38
C GLN A 80 -0.28 4.53 -13.69
N LEU A 81 -0.65 3.48 -14.43
CA LEU A 81 -1.22 2.26 -13.86
C LEU A 81 -0.25 1.54 -12.93
N TYR A 82 1.03 1.48 -13.29
CA TYR A 82 2.06 0.97 -12.41
C TYR A 82 2.06 1.72 -11.07
N ASN A 83 2.13 3.06 -11.09
CA ASN A 83 2.16 3.88 -9.87
C ASN A 83 0.90 3.70 -9.00
N GLU A 84 -0.27 3.49 -9.61
CA GLU A 84 -1.49 3.21 -8.85
C GLU A 84 -1.47 1.83 -8.19
N TYR A 85 -0.82 0.84 -8.81
CA TYR A 85 -0.80 -0.54 -8.31
C TYR A 85 0.38 -0.87 -7.40
N GLU A 86 1.52 -0.13 -7.47
CA GLU A 86 2.78 -0.52 -6.83
C GLU A 86 2.68 -0.79 -5.32
N ALA A 87 1.89 0.00 -4.59
CA ALA A 87 1.64 -0.19 -3.17
C ALA A 87 0.32 -0.91 -2.85
N PHE A 88 -0.41 -1.35 -3.87
CA PHE A 88 -1.76 -1.88 -3.71
C PHE A 88 -1.90 -3.33 -4.16
N ARG A 89 -1.33 -3.70 -5.32
CA ARG A 89 -1.40 -5.04 -5.90
C ARG A 89 -0.15 -5.36 -6.70
N PHE A 90 0.72 -6.18 -6.12
CA PHE A 90 1.98 -6.60 -6.72
C PHE A 90 1.83 -7.14 -8.15
N ASP A 91 0.93 -8.11 -8.35
CA ASP A 91 0.77 -8.76 -9.66
C ASP A 91 0.39 -7.77 -10.75
N SER A 92 -0.52 -6.85 -10.45
CA SER A 92 -0.94 -5.81 -11.39
C SER A 92 0.19 -4.82 -11.67
N ALA A 93 0.93 -4.39 -10.63
CA ALA A 93 2.09 -3.53 -10.79
C ALA A 93 3.15 -4.18 -11.69
N LEU A 94 3.43 -5.47 -11.50
CA LEU A 94 4.38 -6.22 -12.31
C LEU A 94 3.94 -6.33 -13.78
N VAL A 95 2.65 -6.55 -14.03
CA VAL A 95 2.08 -6.56 -15.40
C VAL A 95 2.35 -5.23 -16.10
N TYR A 96 2.06 -4.10 -15.42
CA TYR A 96 2.26 -2.78 -16.03
C TYR A 96 3.73 -2.39 -16.15
N ALA A 97 4.59 -2.77 -15.22
CA ALA A 97 6.03 -2.64 -15.36
C ALA A 97 6.58 -3.38 -16.59
N ASN A 98 6.10 -4.59 -16.85
CA ASN A 98 6.48 -5.34 -18.05
C ASN A 98 5.96 -4.69 -19.34
N ARG A 99 4.74 -4.11 -19.32
CA ARG A 99 4.19 -3.38 -20.47
C ARG A 99 4.97 -2.10 -20.77
N THR A 100 5.39 -1.36 -19.74
CA THR A 100 6.24 -0.17 -19.96
C THR A 100 7.59 -0.55 -20.58
N ILE A 101 8.22 -1.65 -20.15
CA ILE A 101 9.43 -2.19 -20.78
C ILE A 101 9.19 -2.51 -22.26
N LEU A 102 8.07 -3.13 -22.59
CA LEU A 102 7.71 -3.48 -23.98
C LEU A 102 7.62 -2.21 -24.84
N TYR A 103 6.87 -1.20 -24.40
CA TYR A 103 6.70 0.05 -25.16
C TYR A 103 8.02 0.85 -25.26
N ALA A 104 8.82 0.89 -24.20
CA ALA A 104 10.14 1.52 -24.24
C ALA A 104 11.06 0.86 -25.28
N LYS A 105 11.05 -0.48 -25.38
CA LYS A 105 11.79 -1.23 -26.42
C LYS A 105 11.31 -0.89 -27.83
N ARG A 106 9.96 -0.81 -28.05
CA ARG A 106 9.40 -0.44 -29.35
C ARG A 106 9.80 0.97 -29.78
N MET A 107 9.82 1.91 -28.86
CA MET A 107 10.30 3.26 -29.09
C MET A 107 11.82 3.36 -29.30
N LYS A 108 12.57 2.28 -29.04
CA LYS A 108 14.05 2.27 -29.04
C LYS A 108 14.64 3.38 -28.15
N ASN A 109 13.95 3.74 -27.10
CA ASN A 109 14.34 4.80 -26.17
C ASN A 109 14.95 4.20 -24.90
N GLU A 110 16.25 4.33 -24.78
CA GLU A 110 17.02 3.73 -23.68
C GLU A 110 16.73 4.35 -22.31
N LYS A 111 16.46 5.65 -22.28
CA LYS A 111 16.08 6.34 -21.04
C LYS A 111 14.77 5.75 -20.48
N TYR A 112 13.74 5.62 -21.32
CA TYR A 112 12.49 5.00 -20.92
C TYR A 112 12.64 3.52 -20.59
N LEU A 113 13.53 2.82 -21.29
CA LEU A 113 13.80 1.41 -21.00
C LEU A 113 14.47 1.25 -19.61
N ALA A 114 15.47 2.06 -19.30
CA ALA A 114 16.12 2.03 -17.99
C ALA A 114 15.14 2.38 -16.87
N GLU A 115 14.32 3.41 -17.04
CA GLU A 115 13.28 3.78 -16.09
C GLU A 115 12.30 2.63 -15.84
N ALA A 116 11.76 2.02 -16.89
CA ALA A 116 10.83 0.91 -16.79
C ALA A 116 11.44 -0.34 -16.12
N GLN A 117 12.73 -0.61 -16.40
CA GLN A 117 13.46 -1.70 -15.74
C GLN A 117 13.63 -1.44 -14.24
N LEU A 118 13.97 -0.20 -13.84
CA LEU A 118 14.05 0.17 -12.43
C LEU A 118 12.71 0.05 -11.72
N LYS A 119 11.60 0.39 -12.38
CA LYS A 119 10.26 0.14 -11.84
C LYS A 119 9.99 -1.34 -11.61
N LYS A 120 10.44 -2.22 -12.49
CA LYS A 120 10.35 -3.67 -12.29
C LYS A 120 11.21 -4.14 -11.11
N VAL A 121 12.42 -3.62 -10.94
CA VAL A 121 13.25 -3.89 -9.76
C VAL A 121 12.50 -3.46 -8.50
N HIS A 122 11.97 -2.24 -8.49
CA HIS A 122 11.27 -1.70 -7.34
C HIS A 122 10.09 -2.58 -6.89
N VAL A 123 9.23 -3.02 -7.82
CA VAL A 123 8.11 -3.88 -7.48
C VAL A 123 8.53 -5.24 -6.91
N HIS A 124 9.62 -5.82 -7.39
CA HIS A 124 10.18 -7.05 -6.80
C HIS A 124 10.74 -6.81 -5.40
N THR A 125 11.35 -5.65 -5.16
CA THR A 125 11.86 -5.27 -3.84
C THR A 125 10.72 -5.11 -2.83
N LEU A 126 9.64 -4.44 -3.22
CA LEU A 126 8.43 -4.28 -2.37
C LEU A 126 7.80 -5.62 -2.01
N ALA A 127 7.87 -6.61 -2.90
CA ALA A 127 7.38 -7.96 -2.67
C ALA A 127 8.41 -8.88 -1.97
N ALA A 128 9.50 -8.33 -1.43
CA ALA A 128 10.60 -9.04 -0.78
C ALA A 128 11.34 -10.07 -1.67
N PHE A 129 11.22 -9.99 -2.98
CA PHE A 129 11.97 -10.81 -3.94
C PHE A 129 13.39 -10.24 -4.16
N PHE A 130 14.17 -10.11 -3.11
CA PHE A 130 15.47 -9.42 -3.12
C PHE A 130 16.49 -10.04 -4.07
N VAL A 131 16.54 -11.37 -4.19
CA VAL A 131 17.45 -12.05 -5.13
C VAL A 131 17.11 -11.66 -6.57
N LYS A 132 15.84 -11.72 -6.95
CA LYS A 132 15.37 -11.30 -8.27
C LYS A 132 15.63 -9.82 -8.55
N SER A 133 15.45 -8.97 -7.55
CA SER A 133 15.73 -7.53 -7.66
C SER A 133 17.21 -7.29 -7.96
N ARG A 134 18.10 -7.97 -7.23
CA ARG A 134 19.55 -7.89 -7.44
C ARG A 134 19.95 -8.37 -8.83
N ASP A 135 19.49 -9.54 -9.26
CA ASP A 135 19.81 -10.10 -10.57
C ASP A 135 19.38 -9.17 -11.71
N LEU A 136 18.21 -8.52 -11.56
CA LEU A 136 17.74 -7.51 -12.52
C LEU A 136 18.62 -6.26 -12.52
N LEU A 137 19.05 -5.77 -11.36
CA LEU A 137 19.96 -4.62 -11.26
C LEU A 137 21.31 -4.93 -11.88
N ASP A 138 21.88 -6.11 -11.62
CA ASP A 138 23.13 -6.54 -12.19
C ASP A 138 23.07 -6.63 -13.72
N SER A 139 21.96 -7.15 -14.25
CA SER A 139 21.68 -7.19 -15.68
C SER A 139 21.64 -5.79 -16.32
N ILE A 140 20.95 -4.83 -15.67
CA ILE A 140 20.87 -3.44 -16.15
C ILE A 140 22.25 -2.80 -16.13
N ASN A 141 22.98 -2.94 -15.04
CA ASN A 141 24.32 -2.37 -14.86
C ASN A 141 25.32 -2.93 -15.90
N HIS A 142 25.27 -4.22 -16.15
CA HIS A 142 26.08 -4.86 -17.18
C HIS A 142 25.83 -4.27 -18.56
N ILE A 143 24.57 -4.05 -18.95
CA ILE A 143 24.21 -3.43 -20.23
C ILE A 143 24.75 -1.99 -20.31
N LEU A 144 24.66 -1.20 -19.25
CA LEU A 144 25.13 0.17 -19.20
C LEU A 144 26.65 0.24 -19.33
N ILE A 145 27.41 -0.62 -18.63
CA ILE A 145 28.87 -0.69 -18.69
C ILE A 145 29.34 -1.09 -20.09
N PHE A 146 28.71 -2.08 -20.73
CA PHE A 146 29.05 -2.48 -22.11
C PHE A 146 28.86 -1.36 -23.11
N LYS A 147 27.81 -0.54 -22.93
CA LYS A 147 27.57 0.61 -23.80
C LYS A 147 28.58 1.72 -23.60
N GLN A 148 28.92 2.03 -22.36
CA GLN A 148 29.92 3.05 -22.04
C GLN A 148 31.31 2.69 -22.66
N LYS A 149 31.66 1.40 -22.67
CA LYS A 149 32.91 0.92 -23.33
C LYS A 149 32.85 0.97 -24.86
N ARG A 150 31.66 0.98 -25.47
CA ARG A 150 31.50 1.04 -26.94
C ARG A 150 31.41 2.47 -27.49
N LEU A 151 31.23 3.48 -26.66
CA LEU A 151 31.31 4.86 -27.09
C LEU A 151 32.79 5.24 -27.20
N PRO A 152 33.35 5.39 -28.42
CA PRO A 152 34.71 5.89 -28.56
C PRO A 152 34.75 7.29 -27.95
N LEU A 153 35.74 7.53 -27.10
CA LEU A 153 36.06 8.87 -26.61
C LEU A 153 36.11 9.79 -27.82
N ARG A 154 35.08 10.59 -28.02
CA ARG A 154 35.10 11.66 -28.99
C ARG A 154 36.06 12.71 -28.44
N GLN A 155 37.34 12.52 -28.72
CA GLN A 155 38.32 13.53 -28.43
C GLN A 155 37.96 14.78 -29.23
N LYS A 156 37.84 15.90 -28.51
CA LYS A 156 37.75 17.24 -29.08
C LYS A 156 39.12 17.62 -29.67
#